data_ad57eef261fcd0a8c82a214f21e6dd0c
#
_entry.id   ad57eef261fcd0a8c82a214f21e6dd0c
#
_cell.length_a   1.000
_cell.length_b   1.000
_cell.length_c   1.000
_cell.angle_alpha   90.00
_cell.angle_beta   90.00
_cell.angle_gamma   90.00
#
_symmetry.space_group_name_H-M   'P 1'
#
loop_
_entity.id
_entity.type
_entity.pdbx_description
1 polymer ?
#
loop_
_entity_poly.entity_id
_entity_poly.type
_entity_poly.pdbx_seq_one_letter_code
_entity_poly.pdbx_strand_id
1 'polypeptide(L)'
;MAVKKAEELLGGGLDRAVELMAVAASTALKFGHPRIRMAAIGPEEFEDLSGYCEGVAEVSPLFNRDGRSFLDLAKEDARALLIGARRKSVYNFDCGACGFRTCEELNKADEVESIINGPCCHFVVYDVHMAANAAAAMAWRLGLHCRVFQTIGAAAPACEFIEDVDFCIGVAVSYQPRDPFFDRHKYWTEEEWAEIFAREFPSFTRRFMGAVE
;
A
#
# COMPACT_ATOMS: atom_id res chain seq x y z
N MET A 1 26.69 23.87 15.75
CA MET A 1 25.67 23.22 14.87
C MET A 1 25.39 24.19 13.72
N ALA A 2 25.49 23.76 12.47
CA ALA A 2 25.13 24.63 11.35
C ALA A 2 23.63 24.90 11.34
N VAL A 3 23.22 26.12 10.94
CA VAL A 3 21.81 26.48 10.76
C VAL A 3 21.26 25.70 9.57
N LYS A 4 20.21 24.92 9.79
CA LYS A 4 19.48 24.19 8.74
C LYS A 4 18.27 25.00 8.30
N LYS A 5 17.97 25.00 7.00
CA LYS A 5 16.75 25.57 6.46
C LYS A 5 15.54 24.69 6.74
N ALA A 6 14.33 25.24 6.66
CA ALA A 6 13.11 24.52 6.95
C ALA A 6 12.95 23.26 6.08
N GLU A 7 13.23 23.35 4.79
CA GLU A 7 13.17 22.22 3.84
C GLU A 7 14.08 21.06 4.25
N GLU A 8 15.32 21.36 4.67
CA GLU A 8 16.27 20.35 5.15
C GLU A 8 15.82 19.69 6.48
N LEU A 9 15.14 20.49 7.34
CA LEU A 9 14.60 19.97 8.60
C LEU A 9 13.40 19.07 8.36
N LEU A 10 12.50 19.46 7.46
CA LEU A 10 11.27 18.75 7.15
C LEU A 10 11.57 17.44 6.40
N GLY A 11 12.38 17.48 5.35
CA GLY A 11 12.77 16.27 4.61
C GLY A 11 13.52 15.26 5.49
N GLY A 12 14.56 15.72 6.21
CA GLY A 12 15.28 14.85 7.15
C GLY A 12 14.43 14.38 8.34
N GLY A 13 13.39 15.13 8.71
CA GLY A 13 12.39 14.70 9.70
C GLY A 13 11.50 13.59 9.17
N LEU A 14 11.11 13.67 7.89
CA LEU A 14 10.28 12.67 7.23
C LEU A 14 11.02 11.33 7.06
N ASP A 15 12.30 11.37 6.67
CA ASP A 15 13.13 10.17 6.57
C ASP A 15 13.23 9.44 7.93
N ARG A 16 13.45 10.19 9.02
CA ARG A 16 13.46 9.62 10.38
C ARG A 16 12.10 9.11 10.82
N ALA A 17 11.02 9.72 10.39
CA ALA A 17 9.68 9.23 10.66
C ALA A 17 9.45 7.87 10.01
N VAL A 18 9.88 7.67 8.76
CA VAL A 18 9.82 6.37 8.07
C VAL A 18 10.65 5.31 8.80
N GLU A 19 11.83 5.65 9.31
CA GLU A 19 12.65 4.74 10.16
C GLU A 19 11.88 4.32 11.42
N LEU A 20 11.21 5.26 12.11
CA LEU A 20 10.40 4.96 13.29
C LEU A 20 9.14 4.14 12.95
N MET A 21 8.55 4.38 11.79
CA MET A 21 7.45 3.56 11.25
C MET A 21 7.91 2.12 11.01
N ALA A 22 9.11 1.93 10.48
CA ALA A 22 9.69 0.60 10.27
C ALA A 22 9.92 -0.12 11.61
N VAL A 23 10.40 0.57 12.64
CA VAL A 23 10.50 0.02 14.00
C VAL A 23 9.13 -0.40 14.52
N ALA A 24 8.11 0.44 14.39
CA ALA A 24 6.74 0.13 14.81
C ALA A 24 6.16 -1.09 14.06
N ALA A 25 6.38 -1.17 12.74
CA ALA A 25 5.99 -2.31 11.92
C ALA A 25 6.70 -3.60 12.37
N SER A 26 7.98 -3.52 12.67
CA SER A 26 8.79 -4.64 13.14
C SER A 26 8.27 -5.23 14.44
N THR A 27 7.86 -4.38 15.39
CA THR A 27 7.40 -4.75 16.74
C THR A 27 5.88 -4.94 16.84
N ALA A 28 5.13 -4.77 15.76
CA ALA A 28 3.68 -4.98 15.72
C ALA A 28 3.31 -6.40 16.19
N LEU A 29 2.17 -6.51 16.86
CA LEU A 29 1.61 -7.82 17.20
C LEU A 29 1.27 -8.58 15.92
N LYS A 30 1.82 -9.78 15.79
CA LYS A 30 1.66 -10.66 14.66
C LYS A 30 1.33 -12.07 15.15
N PHE A 31 0.63 -12.86 14.34
CA PHE A 31 0.29 -14.26 14.70
C PHE A 31 1.52 -15.16 14.76
N GLY A 32 2.56 -14.79 14.03
CA GLY A 32 3.81 -15.53 14.00
C GLY A 32 4.97 -14.64 13.60
N HIS A 33 5.96 -15.24 12.99
CA HIS A 33 7.16 -14.54 12.54
C HIS A 33 7.35 -14.73 11.02
N PRO A 34 6.40 -14.26 10.18
CA PRO A 34 6.65 -14.26 8.76
C PRO A 34 7.90 -13.40 8.52
N ARG A 35 8.67 -13.78 7.52
CA ARG A 35 9.79 -12.93 7.09
C ARG A 35 9.23 -11.70 6.39
N ILE A 36 8.85 -10.71 7.16
CA ILE A 36 8.45 -9.41 6.62
C ILE A 36 9.69 -8.72 6.08
N ARG A 37 9.57 -8.23 4.85
CA ARG A 37 10.54 -7.35 4.20
C ARG A 37 10.03 -5.94 4.28
N MET A 38 10.94 -4.99 4.43
CA MET A 38 10.63 -3.58 4.43
C MET A 38 11.64 -2.83 3.59
N ALA A 39 11.18 -1.83 2.86
CA ALA A 39 11.99 -0.87 2.13
C ALA A 39 11.35 0.52 2.27
N ALA A 40 12.14 1.57 2.11
CA ALA A 40 11.65 2.94 2.05
C ALA A 40 11.84 3.48 0.65
N ILE A 41 10.87 4.24 0.17
CA ILE A 41 10.93 4.94 -1.11
C ILE A 41 10.70 6.44 -0.92
N GLY A 42 11.26 7.22 -1.83
CA GLY A 42 11.19 8.66 -1.88
C GLY A 42 10.46 9.19 -3.12
N PRO A 43 10.64 10.48 -3.43
CA PRO A 43 9.93 11.14 -4.51
C PRO A 43 10.17 10.54 -5.89
N GLU A 44 11.40 10.11 -6.17
CA GLU A 44 11.78 9.59 -7.50
C GLU A 44 11.03 8.30 -7.81
N GLU A 45 10.92 7.41 -6.84
CA GLU A 45 10.23 6.12 -7.00
C GLU A 45 8.71 6.26 -7.17
N PHE A 46 8.11 7.36 -6.71
CA PHE A 46 6.69 7.62 -6.95
C PHE A 46 6.38 7.86 -8.44
N GLU A 47 7.32 8.39 -9.22
CA GLU A 47 7.16 8.54 -10.67
C GLU A 47 7.09 7.17 -11.36
N ASP A 48 7.95 6.24 -10.98
CA ASP A 48 7.94 4.87 -11.51
C ASP A 48 6.67 4.12 -11.12
N LEU A 49 6.20 4.27 -9.86
CA LEU A 49 4.92 3.73 -9.42
C LEU A 49 3.75 4.28 -10.24
N SER A 50 3.79 5.57 -10.62
CA SER A 50 2.78 6.16 -11.50
C SER A 50 2.79 5.51 -12.87
N GLY A 51 3.97 5.32 -13.48
CA GLY A 51 4.12 4.66 -14.77
C GLY A 51 3.57 3.22 -14.77
N TYR A 52 3.83 2.45 -13.71
CA TYR A 52 3.22 1.13 -13.55
C TYR A 52 1.70 1.21 -13.48
N CYS A 53 1.17 2.15 -12.69
CA CYS A 53 -0.27 2.33 -12.53
C CYS A 53 -0.97 2.69 -13.85
N GLU A 54 -0.34 3.48 -14.71
CA GLU A 54 -0.84 3.77 -16.06
C GLU A 54 -0.91 2.51 -16.92
N GLY A 55 0.09 1.64 -16.85
CA GLY A 55 0.15 0.38 -17.60
C GLY A 55 -0.96 -0.61 -17.23
N VAL A 56 -1.47 -0.56 -16.00
CA VAL A 56 -2.55 -1.45 -15.52
C VAL A 56 -3.90 -0.73 -15.37
N ALA A 57 -4.02 0.52 -15.78
CA ALA A 57 -5.21 1.34 -15.60
C ALA A 57 -6.46 0.78 -16.31
N GLU A 58 -6.27 0.11 -17.46
CA GLU A 58 -7.35 -0.56 -18.19
C GLU A 58 -7.94 -1.75 -17.42
N VAL A 59 -7.11 -2.42 -16.61
CA VAL A 59 -7.54 -3.56 -15.78
C VAL A 59 -8.25 -3.08 -14.53
N SER A 60 -7.76 -1.99 -13.93
CA SER A 60 -8.37 -1.42 -12.72
C SER A 60 -8.26 0.11 -12.67
N PRO A 61 -9.38 0.83 -12.79
CA PRO A 61 -9.41 2.30 -12.73
C PRO A 61 -8.88 2.91 -11.42
N LEU A 62 -8.86 2.12 -10.34
CA LEU A 62 -8.27 2.57 -9.08
C LEU A 62 -6.79 2.89 -9.24
N PHE A 63 -6.07 2.12 -10.08
CA PHE A 63 -4.67 2.37 -10.39
C PHE A 63 -4.46 3.68 -11.13
N ASN A 64 -5.32 4.02 -12.09
CA ASN A 64 -5.24 5.31 -12.79
C ASN A 64 -5.29 6.49 -11.81
N ARG A 65 -6.27 6.48 -10.90
CA ARG A 65 -6.39 7.54 -9.89
C ARG A 65 -5.18 7.62 -8.98
N ASP A 66 -4.75 6.48 -8.45
CA ASP A 66 -3.65 6.46 -7.50
C ASP A 66 -2.33 6.79 -8.21
N GLY A 67 -2.14 6.39 -9.48
CA GLY A 67 -1.00 6.81 -10.30
C GLY A 67 -0.88 8.33 -10.44
N ARG A 68 -2.00 9.01 -10.76
CA ARG A 68 -2.01 10.49 -10.78
C ARG A 68 -1.67 11.10 -9.42
N SER A 69 -2.16 10.49 -8.33
CA SER A 69 -1.82 10.89 -6.96
C SER A 69 -0.32 10.74 -6.66
N PHE A 70 0.32 9.70 -7.20
CA PHE A 70 1.75 9.46 -6.99
C PHE A 70 2.62 10.55 -7.63
N LEU A 71 2.25 11.08 -8.80
CA LEU A 71 2.95 12.24 -9.38
C LEU A 71 2.89 13.48 -8.50
N ASP A 72 1.78 13.69 -7.80
CA ASP A 72 1.68 14.80 -6.85
C ASP A 72 2.50 14.52 -5.59
N LEU A 73 2.50 13.29 -5.08
CA LEU A 73 3.33 12.90 -3.93
C LEU A 73 4.82 13.03 -4.23
N ALA A 74 5.26 12.75 -5.46
CA ALA A 74 6.62 13.01 -5.90
C ALA A 74 6.99 14.48 -5.77
N LYS A 75 6.14 15.39 -6.25
CA LYS A 75 6.36 16.85 -6.18
C LYS A 75 6.31 17.39 -4.75
N GLU A 76 5.57 16.75 -3.87
CA GLU A 76 5.36 17.14 -2.48
C GLU A 76 6.39 16.54 -1.51
N ASP A 77 7.46 15.96 -2.02
CA ASP A 77 8.54 15.34 -1.22
C ASP A 77 8.02 14.25 -0.25
N ALA A 78 6.99 13.50 -0.65
CA ALA A 78 6.44 12.42 0.16
C ALA A 78 7.42 11.23 0.28
N ARG A 79 7.19 10.37 1.26
CA ARG A 79 7.89 9.10 1.45
C ARG A 79 6.88 7.97 1.59
N ALA A 80 7.31 6.72 1.35
CA ALA A 80 6.54 5.58 1.74
C ALA A 80 7.41 4.47 2.35
N LEU A 81 6.85 3.78 3.35
CA LEU A 81 7.36 2.53 3.85
C LEU A 81 6.65 1.38 3.13
N LEU A 82 7.41 0.55 2.46
CA LEU A 82 6.97 -0.69 1.84
C LEU A 82 7.07 -1.81 2.86
N ILE A 83 6.04 -2.65 2.96
CA ILE A 83 5.97 -3.77 3.91
C ILE A 83 5.39 -4.96 3.16
N GLY A 84 6.17 -6.02 2.97
CA GLY A 84 5.77 -7.17 2.19
C GLY A 84 6.23 -8.50 2.74
N ALA A 85 5.74 -9.59 2.16
CA ALA A 85 6.10 -10.95 2.52
C ALA A 85 5.90 -11.91 1.34
N ARG A 86 6.47 -13.11 1.46
CA ARG A 86 6.14 -14.24 0.59
C ARG A 86 4.73 -14.74 0.89
N ARG A 87 4.03 -15.21 -0.13
CA ARG A 87 2.64 -15.69 -0.08
C ARG A 87 2.43 -16.99 0.69
N LYS A 88 3.49 -17.78 0.87
CA LYS A 88 3.43 -19.12 1.44
C LYS A 88 3.23 -19.12 2.96
N SER A 89 2.55 -20.15 3.48
CA SER A 89 2.35 -20.29 4.91
C SER A 89 3.66 -20.69 5.62
N VAL A 90 3.88 -20.07 6.77
CA VAL A 90 4.95 -20.41 7.72
C VAL A 90 4.39 -20.94 9.05
N TYR A 91 3.05 -21.03 9.16
CA TYR A 91 2.37 -21.31 10.43
C TYR A 91 2.00 -22.77 10.63
N ASN A 92 1.71 -23.50 9.55
CA ASN A 92 1.25 -24.89 9.60
C ASN A 92 -0.02 -25.09 10.45
N PHE A 93 -0.95 -24.11 10.42
CA PHE A 93 -2.20 -24.17 11.19
C PHE A 93 -3.29 -25.00 10.52
N ASP A 94 -3.16 -25.29 9.23
CA ASP A 94 -4.15 -26.00 8.42
C ASP A 94 -5.58 -25.43 8.59
N CYS A 95 -5.66 -24.09 8.70
CA CYS A 95 -6.89 -23.38 9.06
C CYS A 95 -7.93 -23.29 7.93
N GLY A 96 -7.56 -23.61 6.69
CA GLY A 96 -8.45 -23.56 5.53
C GLY A 96 -8.81 -22.17 5.01
N ALA A 97 -8.43 -21.08 5.69
CA ALA A 97 -8.86 -19.72 5.35
C ALA A 97 -8.37 -19.23 3.98
N CYS A 98 -7.29 -19.79 3.45
CA CYS A 98 -6.76 -19.52 2.12
C CYS A 98 -7.42 -20.37 1.00
N GLY A 99 -8.42 -21.20 1.33
CA GLY A 99 -9.11 -22.09 0.40
C GLY A 99 -8.47 -23.46 0.20
N PHE A 100 -7.31 -23.73 0.81
CA PHE A 100 -6.63 -25.02 0.82
C PHE A 100 -6.89 -25.73 2.14
N ARG A 101 -6.95 -27.07 2.12
CA ARG A 101 -7.21 -27.86 3.32
C ARG A 101 -6.04 -27.87 4.29
N THR A 102 -4.82 -27.81 3.74
CA THR A 102 -3.58 -27.80 4.51
C THR A 102 -2.65 -26.68 4.05
N CYS A 103 -1.76 -26.24 4.94
CA CYS A 103 -0.71 -25.28 4.59
C CYS A 103 0.30 -25.86 3.57
N GLU A 104 0.49 -27.18 3.59
CA GLU A 104 1.34 -27.85 2.61
C GLU A 104 0.75 -27.77 1.20
N GLU A 105 -0.56 -27.95 1.04
CA GLU A 105 -1.25 -27.79 -0.25
C GLU A 105 -1.08 -26.35 -0.77
N LEU A 106 -1.30 -25.32 0.06
CA LEU A 106 -1.04 -23.94 -0.30
C LEU A 106 0.41 -23.71 -0.74
N ASN A 107 1.36 -24.28 0.01
CA ASN A 107 2.78 -24.07 -0.25
C ASN A 107 3.28 -24.73 -1.53
N LYS A 108 2.56 -25.78 -2.00
CA LYS A 108 2.82 -26.46 -3.29
C LYS A 108 2.00 -25.88 -4.44
N ALA A 109 0.99 -25.05 -4.16
CA ALA A 109 0.15 -24.48 -5.20
C ALA A 109 0.96 -23.56 -6.13
N ASP A 110 0.66 -23.66 -7.42
CA ASP A 110 1.22 -22.77 -8.42
C ASP A 110 0.82 -21.31 -8.14
N GLU A 111 1.67 -20.43 -8.56
CA GLU A 111 1.40 -19.00 -8.50
C GLU A 111 0.45 -18.60 -9.62
N VAL A 112 -0.56 -17.83 -9.27
CA VAL A 112 -1.45 -17.18 -10.22
C VAL A 112 -0.97 -15.74 -10.37
N GLU A 113 -0.38 -15.45 -11.51
CA GLU A 113 0.05 -14.10 -11.84
C GLU A 113 -1.14 -13.17 -12.01
N SER A 114 -1.11 -12.07 -11.31
CA SER A 114 -2.10 -11.00 -11.37
C SER A 114 -1.48 -9.71 -10.83
N ILE A 115 -2.26 -8.64 -10.73
CA ILE A 115 -1.85 -7.40 -10.07
C ILE A 115 -1.31 -7.67 -8.65
N ILE A 116 -1.88 -8.62 -7.95
CA ILE A 116 -1.35 -9.19 -6.70
C ILE A 116 -1.33 -10.70 -6.88
N ASN A 117 -0.14 -11.27 -6.83
CA ASN A 117 0.03 -12.69 -7.06
C ASN A 117 -0.56 -13.52 -5.92
N GLY A 118 -1.24 -14.59 -6.28
CA GLY A 118 -1.90 -15.49 -5.34
C GLY A 118 -1.59 -16.96 -5.62
N PRO A 119 -2.21 -17.87 -4.84
CA PRO A 119 -2.91 -17.68 -3.58
C PRO A 119 -1.99 -17.31 -2.41
N CYS A 120 -2.50 -16.54 -1.44
CA CYS A 120 -1.74 -16.09 -0.28
C CYS A 120 -2.23 -16.73 1.02
N CYS A 121 -1.33 -17.03 1.94
CA CYS A 121 -1.70 -17.44 3.29
C CYS A 121 -2.41 -16.29 4.01
N HIS A 122 -3.62 -16.56 4.49
CA HIS A 122 -4.44 -15.58 5.19
C HIS A 122 -3.72 -14.94 6.38
N PHE A 123 -3.04 -15.72 7.21
CA PHE A 123 -2.32 -15.18 8.37
C PHE A 123 -1.08 -14.37 7.99
N VAL A 124 -0.40 -14.71 6.91
CA VAL A 124 0.71 -13.90 6.41
C VAL A 124 0.22 -12.54 5.92
N VAL A 125 -0.90 -12.52 5.18
CA VAL A 125 -1.56 -11.27 4.76
C VAL A 125 -1.96 -10.44 5.98
N TYR A 126 -2.54 -11.09 7.00
CA TYR A 126 -2.92 -10.44 8.25
C TYR A 126 -1.72 -9.77 8.94
N ASP A 127 -0.61 -10.48 9.06
CA ASP A 127 0.59 -9.96 9.73
C ASP A 127 1.22 -8.78 8.99
N VAL A 128 1.20 -8.78 7.65
CA VAL A 128 1.64 -7.63 6.86
C VAL A 128 0.74 -6.42 7.12
N HIS A 129 -0.59 -6.62 7.18
CA HIS A 129 -1.52 -5.54 7.50
C HIS A 129 -1.37 -5.02 8.94
N MET A 130 -1.12 -5.91 9.90
CA MET A 130 -0.85 -5.48 11.29
C MET A 130 0.42 -4.63 11.38
N ALA A 131 1.46 -5.00 10.65
CA ALA A 131 2.69 -4.21 10.55
C ALA A 131 2.43 -2.84 9.88
N ALA A 132 1.68 -2.81 8.78
CA ALA A 132 1.31 -1.57 8.09
C ALA A 132 0.46 -0.64 8.97
N ASN A 133 -0.49 -1.19 9.73
CA ASN A 133 -1.30 -0.42 10.68
C ASN A 133 -0.46 0.17 11.81
N ALA A 134 0.52 -0.58 12.33
CA ALA A 134 1.43 -0.07 13.36
C ALA A 134 2.31 1.06 12.81
N ALA A 135 2.80 0.94 11.57
CA ALA A 135 3.52 2.01 10.89
C ALA A 135 2.66 3.26 10.70
N ALA A 136 1.43 3.12 10.23
CA ALA A 136 0.49 4.23 10.07
C ALA A 136 0.16 4.90 11.41
N ALA A 137 -0.06 4.12 12.46
CA ALA A 137 -0.29 4.65 13.80
C ALA A 137 0.91 5.46 14.32
N MET A 138 2.15 5.05 13.99
CA MET A 138 3.35 5.81 14.31
C MET A 138 3.39 7.13 13.55
N ALA A 139 3.10 7.13 12.25
CA ALA A 139 3.04 8.34 11.45
C ALA A 139 2.06 9.38 12.04
N TRP A 140 0.85 8.95 12.43
CA TRP A 140 -0.13 9.84 13.08
C TRP A 140 0.36 10.40 14.42
N ARG A 141 1.05 9.59 15.22
CA ARG A 141 1.65 10.07 16.49
C ARG A 141 2.74 11.12 16.28
N LEU A 142 3.39 11.11 15.12
CA LEU A 142 4.38 12.10 14.70
C LEU A 142 3.75 13.33 14.04
N GLY A 143 2.41 13.37 13.91
CA GLY A 143 1.68 14.49 13.32
C GLY A 143 1.74 14.52 11.79
N LEU A 144 2.05 13.39 11.14
CA LEU A 144 2.11 13.27 9.70
C LEU A 144 0.76 12.85 9.11
N HIS A 145 0.44 13.36 7.92
CA HIS A 145 -0.57 12.75 7.08
C HIS A 145 -0.06 11.40 6.60
N CYS A 146 -0.92 10.38 6.62
CA CYS A 146 -0.54 9.08 6.11
C CYS A 146 -1.70 8.33 5.48
N ARG A 147 -1.36 7.42 4.54
CA ARG A 147 -2.32 6.53 3.93
C ARG A 147 -1.68 5.19 3.59
N VAL A 148 -2.45 4.12 3.83
CA VAL A 148 -2.11 2.77 3.39
C VAL A 148 -2.61 2.57 1.96
N PHE A 149 -1.71 2.17 1.05
CA PHE A 149 -1.97 1.96 -0.35
C PHE A 149 -1.73 0.51 -0.76
N GLN A 150 -2.77 -0.14 -1.28
CA GLN A 150 -2.65 -1.43 -1.96
C GLN A 150 -1.97 -1.26 -3.34
N THR A 151 -2.23 -0.15 -4.01
CA THR A 151 -1.69 0.17 -5.33
C THR A 151 -0.17 0.36 -5.31
N ILE A 152 0.39 1.02 -4.30
CA ILE A 152 1.84 1.04 -4.07
C ILE A 152 2.35 -0.39 -3.86
N GLY A 153 1.63 -1.18 -3.03
CA GLY A 153 2.02 -2.55 -2.73
C GLY A 153 2.00 -3.48 -3.94
N ALA A 154 1.13 -3.25 -4.90
CA ALA A 154 1.10 -4.00 -6.16
C ALA A 154 2.23 -3.56 -7.11
N ALA A 155 2.49 -2.25 -7.20
CA ALA A 155 3.48 -1.70 -8.10
C ALA A 155 4.93 -1.91 -7.61
N ALA A 156 5.19 -1.78 -6.32
CA ALA A 156 6.54 -1.77 -5.77
C ALA A 156 7.36 -3.06 -6.04
N PRO A 157 6.81 -4.28 -5.96
CA PRO A 157 7.55 -5.47 -6.37
C PRO A 157 7.83 -5.51 -7.88
N ALA A 158 6.91 -5.03 -8.71
CA ALA A 158 7.08 -4.97 -10.15
C ALA A 158 8.13 -3.94 -10.59
N CYS A 159 8.30 -2.87 -9.81
CA CYS A 159 9.35 -1.86 -9.97
C CYS A 159 10.66 -2.24 -9.24
N GLU A 160 10.75 -3.43 -8.68
CA GLU A 160 11.95 -3.93 -7.95
C GLU A 160 12.36 -3.08 -6.73
N PHE A 161 11.42 -2.33 -6.12
CA PHE A 161 11.70 -1.50 -4.93
C PHE A 161 11.73 -2.29 -3.63
N ILE A 162 11.26 -3.53 -3.64
CA ILE A 162 11.30 -4.44 -2.50
C ILE A 162 11.52 -5.87 -2.99
N GLU A 163 12.51 -6.54 -2.40
CA GLU A 163 12.91 -7.88 -2.81
C GLU A 163 12.31 -8.97 -1.91
N ASP A 164 12.26 -10.20 -2.43
CA ASP A 164 11.88 -11.41 -1.70
C ASP A 164 10.44 -11.32 -1.12
N VAL A 165 9.52 -10.75 -1.89
CA VAL A 165 8.09 -10.65 -1.58
C VAL A 165 7.23 -11.09 -2.77
N ASP A 166 6.04 -11.62 -2.50
CA ASP A 166 5.03 -11.92 -3.51
C ASP A 166 3.87 -10.93 -3.43
N PHE A 167 3.72 -10.25 -2.29
CA PHE A 167 2.81 -9.13 -2.12
C PHE A 167 3.34 -8.12 -1.11
N CYS A 168 2.88 -6.90 -1.22
CA CYS A 168 3.35 -5.78 -0.44
C CYS A 168 2.19 -4.80 -0.14
N ILE A 169 2.40 -3.90 0.82
CA ILE A 169 1.57 -2.73 1.12
C ILE A 169 2.49 -1.54 1.28
N GLY A 170 2.10 -0.40 0.73
CA GLY A 170 2.78 0.86 0.95
C GLY A 170 2.07 1.72 2.00
N VAL A 171 2.82 2.31 2.92
CA VAL A 171 2.33 3.31 3.88
C VAL A 171 2.98 4.64 3.54
N ALA A 172 2.29 5.45 2.74
CA ALA A 172 2.79 6.75 2.32
C ALA A 172 2.55 7.81 3.41
N VAL A 173 3.50 8.74 3.53
CA VAL A 173 3.49 9.83 4.52
C VAL A 173 3.88 11.16 3.90
N SER A 174 3.31 12.24 4.44
CA SER A 174 3.58 13.61 4.04
C SER A 174 3.49 14.55 5.24
N TYR A 175 4.26 15.64 5.18
CA TYR A 175 4.23 16.75 6.15
C TYR A 175 3.51 17.99 5.62
N GLN A 176 2.91 17.90 4.43
CA GLN A 176 2.29 19.06 3.80
C GLN A 176 1.15 19.63 4.66
N PRO A 177 0.93 20.97 4.65
CA PRO A 177 -0.13 21.59 5.46
C PRO A 177 -1.54 21.10 5.12
N ARG A 178 -1.74 20.65 3.89
CA ARG A 178 -2.98 20.04 3.40
C ARG A 178 -2.76 18.54 3.20
N ASP A 179 -3.75 17.73 3.59
CA ASP A 179 -3.67 16.28 3.42
C ASP A 179 -3.70 15.90 1.92
N PRO A 180 -2.58 15.40 1.35
CA PRO A 180 -2.51 15.11 -0.08
C PRO A 180 -3.24 13.81 -0.45
N PHE A 181 -3.53 12.95 0.53
CA PHE A 181 -4.03 11.60 0.28
C PHE A 181 -5.54 11.55 0.06
N PHE A 182 -6.29 12.51 0.56
CA PHE A 182 -7.75 12.52 0.53
C PHE A 182 -8.36 13.65 -0.29
N ASP A 183 -7.56 14.56 -0.82
CA ASP A 183 -8.00 15.61 -1.75
C ASP A 183 -8.05 15.08 -3.19
N ARG A 184 -9.11 14.32 -3.50
CA ARG A 184 -9.23 13.54 -4.73
C ARG A 184 -10.17 14.13 -5.77
N HIS A 185 -10.94 15.15 -5.41
CA HIS A 185 -11.89 15.83 -6.32
C HIS A 185 -11.22 16.43 -7.56
N LYS A 186 -9.89 16.67 -7.48
CA LYS A 186 -9.12 17.19 -8.61
C LYS A 186 -8.83 16.18 -9.72
N TYR A 187 -9.06 14.88 -9.50
CA TYR A 187 -8.70 13.84 -10.47
C TYR A 187 -9.88 13.38 -11.31
N TRP A 188 -11.11 13.46 -10.78
CA TRP A 188 -12.32 13.04 -11.45
C TRP A 188 -13.47 13.99 -11.15
N THR A 189 -14.36 14.16 -12.13
CA THR A 189 -15.68 14.77 -11.92
C THR A 189 -16.55 13.82 -11.08
N GLU A 190 -17.66 14.35 -10.51
CA GLU A 190 -18.61 13.52 -9.78
C GLU A 190 -19.26 12.46 -10.69
N GLU A 191 -19.47 12.80 -11.98
CA GLU A 191 -20.04 11.89 -12.97
C GLU A 191 -19.07 10.75 -13.29
N GLU A 192 -17.79 11.05 -13.57
CA GLU A 192 -16.76 10.04 -13.78
C GLU A 192 -16.60 9.12 -12.54
N TRP A 193 -16.70 9.69 -11.33
CA TRP A 193 -16.71 8.92 -10.10
C TRP A 193 -17.88 7.95 -10.02
N ALA A 194 -19.09 8.43 -10.31
CA ALA A 194 -20.31 7.62 -10.26
C ALA A 194 -20.24 6.47 -11.27
N GLU A 195 -19.76 6.72 -12.49
CA GLU A 195 -19.57 5.70 -13.52
C GLU A 195 -18.55 4.62 -13.09
N ILE A 196 -17.40 5.04 -12.56
CA ILE A 196 -16.37 4.11 -12.08
C ILE A 196 -16.92 3.27 -10.93
N PHE A 197 -17.60 3.88 -9.97
CA PHE A 197 -18.19 3.17 -8.84
C PHE A 197 -19.27 2.18 -9.28
N ALA A 198 -20.13 2.57 -10.22
CA ALA A 198 -21.16 1.69 -10.76
C ALA A 198 -20.58 0.46 -11.47
N ARG A 199 -19.46 0.65 -12.19
CA ARG A 199 -18.78 -0.40 -12.92
C ARG A 199 -18.01 -1.36 -11.99
N GLU A 200 -17.19 -0.81 -11.08
CA GLU A 200 -16.28 -1.59 -10.24
C GLU A 200 -16.98 -2.18 -9.00
N PHE A 201 -18.01 -1.51 -8.50
CA PHE A 201 -18.73 -1.93 -7.30
C PHE A 201 -20.25 -1.96 -7.50
N PRO A 202 -20.75 -2.74 -8.48
CA PRO A 202 -22.19 -2.70 -8.84
C PRO A 202 -23.11 -3.09 -7.68
N SER A 203 -22.69 -3.99 -6.81
CA SER A 203 -23.45 -4.38 -5.62
C SER A 203 -23.47 -3.30 -4.54
N PHE A 204 -22.41 -2.55 -4.38
CA PHE A 204 -22.33 -1.41 -3.48
C PHE A 204 -23.22 -0.26 -3.99
N THR A 205 -23.11 0.07 -5.27
CA THR A 205 -23.90 1.12 -5.91
C THR A 205 -25.41 0.84 -5.79
N ARG A 206 -25.86 -0.38 -6.10
CA ARG A 206 -27.27 -0.77 -5.92
C ARG A 206 -27.76 -0.68 -4.47
N ARG A 207 -26.93 -1.02 -3.51
CA ARG A 207 -27.31 -1.11 -2.09
C ARG A 207 -27.29 0.22 -1.36
N PHE A 208 -26.38 1.12 -1.70
CA PHE A 208 -26.10 2.33 -0.93
C PHE A 208 -26.41 3.63 -1.68
N MET A 209 -26.37 3.64 -3.00
CA MET A 209 -26.64 4.84 -3.80
C MET A 209 -28.02 4.84 -4.44
N GLY A 210 -28.82 3.78 -4.25
CA GLY A 210 -30.09 3.59 -4.93
C GLY A 210 -29.90 3.12 -6.38
N ALA A 211 -30.84 2.36 -6.90
CA ALA A 211 -30.86 2.06 -8.33
C ALA A 211 -31.11 3.38 -9.06
N VAL A 212 -30.13 3.87 -9.79
CA VAL A 212 -30.38 4.84 -10.83
C VAL A 212 -31.03 4.04 -11.95
N GLU A 213 -32.37 4.08 -12.00
CA GLU A 213 -33.14 3.58 -13.13
C GLU A 213 -33.00 4.53 -14.34
#